data_ac9fa56c065778ef20457eb04807adca
#
_entry.id   ac9fa56c065778ef20457eb04807adca
#
_cell.length_a   1.000
_cell.length_b   1.000
_cell.length_c   1.000
_cell.angle_alpha   90.00
_cell.angle_beta   90.00
_cell.angle_gamma   90.00
#
_symmetry.space_group_name_H-M   'P 1'
#
loop_
_entity.id
_entity.type
_entity.pdbx_description
1 polymer ?
#
loop_
_entity_poly.entity_id
_entity_poly.type
_entity_poly.pdbx_seq_one_letter_code
_entity_poly.pdbx_strand_id
1 'polypeptide(L)'
;CGAMRYHKGVRIGDRIIWPPYGAERCDCPDAVAAYEKEREEAKAREEAERKAEEERKLREKIQRIVGESGMGNRFLRRTFNTFQITDENKRAANSARRYAEAFESMLPRPDYPEPGRNGLFIAGPPGTGKTHLAAAIASHLIAQGRPVICMTMIDLLERIKRTYSRHDTDEGSVLKIYKTVPLLVIDDIGKEPPTEWAISTVYNIINGRYEAYLPTIVTTDYDTEALIDRMTPRDTRDS
;
A
#
# COMPACT_ATOMS: atom_id res chain seq x y z
N CYS A 1 5.02 33.63 -30.39
CA CYS A 1 5.55 33.85 -31.75
C CYS A 1 5.94 32.50 -32.35
N GLY A 2 5.34 32.10 -33.51
CA GLY A 2 5.62 30.86 -34.21
C GLY A 2 6.78 30.92 -35.23
N ALA A 3 7.58 32.00 -35.18
CA ALA A 3 8.63 32.19 -36.14
C ALA A 3 9.81 31.25 -35.86
N MET A 4 10.24 30.54 -36.91
CA MET A 4 11.46 29.75 -36.88
C MET A 4 12.58 30.50 -37.58
N ARG A 5 13.77 30.51 -36.98
CA ARG A 5 14.97 31.03 -37.65
C ARG A 5 15.67 29.87 -38.32
N TYR A 6 15.87 29.96 -39.61
CA TYR A 6 16.66 29.00 -40.35
C TYR A 6 18.11 29.45 -40.39
N HIS A 7 19.04 28.53 -40.19
CA HIS A 7 20.45 28.81 -40.44
C HIS A 7 20.64 29.24 -41.86
N LYS A 8 21.47 30.26 -42.06
CA LYS A 8 21.90 30.63 -43.42
C LYS A 8 22.83 29.55 -43.95
N GLY A 9 22.46 28.97 -45.08
CA GLY A 9 23.37 28.07 -45.79
C GLY A 9 24.66 28.76 -46.15
N VAL A 10 25.79 28.06 -46.00
CA VAL A 10 27.11 28.55 -46.41
C VAL A 10 27.32 28.21 -47.85
N ARG A 11 27.57 29.23 -48.69
CA ARG A 11 27.87 29.04 -50.10
C ARG A 11 29.36 28.69 -50.24
N ILE A 12 29.63 27.52 -50.81
CA ILE A 12 31.00 27.09 -51.17
C ILE A 12 30.97 26.78 -52.66
N GLY A 13 31.55 27.69 -53.48
CA GLY A 13 31.43 27.64 -54.94
C GLY A 13 29.99 27.78 -55.39
N ASP A 14 29.52 26.89 -56.27
CA ASP A 14 28.16 26.86 -56.77
C ASP A 14 27.16 26.07 -55.88
N ARG A 15 27.62 25.57 -54.72
CA ARG A 15 26.78 24.79 -53.81
C ARG A 15 26.50 25.52 -52.51
N ILE A 16 25.24 25.44 -52.04
CA ILE A 16 24.86 25.90 -50.74
C ILE A 16 24.82 24.67 -49.82
N ILE A 17 25.68 24.67 -48.81
CA ILE A 17 25.73 23.66 -47.78
C ILE A 17 24.88 24.17 -46.63
N TRP A 18 23.83 23.44 -46.31
CA TRP A 18 22.99 23.69 -45.14
C TRP A 18 23.57 22.96 -43.94
N PRO A 19 23.67 23.62 -42.77
CA PRO A 19 24.10 22.92 -41.55
C PRO A 19 23.12 21.78 -41.25
N PRO A 20 23.61 20.66 -40.69
CA PRO A 20 22.78 19.49 -40.40
C PRO A 20 21.81 19.70 -39.26
N TYR A 21 21.88 20.85 -38.60
CA TYR A 21 21.03 21.21 -37.47
C TYR A 21 19.79 21.95 -38.00
N GLY A 22 18.62 21.50 -37.58
CA GLY A 22 17.33 22.04 -38.01
C GLY A 22 17.15 23.53 -37.68
N ALA A 23 16.00 24.08 -37.98
CA ALA A 23 15.69 25.47 -37.76
C ALA A 23 15.85 25.85 -36.27
N GLU A 24 16.61 26.90 -35.98
CA GLU A 24 16.68 27.46 -34.61
C GLU A 24 15.35 28.10 -34.26
N ARG A 25 14.93 27.90 -33.03
CA ARG A 25 13.75 28.59 -32.49
C ARG A 25 14.02 30.08 -32.32
N CYS A 26 12.99 30.90 -32.47
CA CYS A 26 13.10 32.33 -32.23
C CYS A 26 13.46 32.58 -30.74
N ASP A 27 14.37 33.50 -30.50
CA ASP A 27 14.81 33.92 -29.16
C ASP A 27 14.06 35.15 -28.64
N CYS A 28 12.94 35.52 -29.25
CA CYS A 28 12.08 36.57 -28.73
C CYS A 28 11.41 36.10 -27.41
N PRO A 29 11.07 37.03 -26.48
CA PRO A 29 10.50 36.71 -25.17
C PRO A 29 9.32 35.73 -25.21
N ASP A 30 8.42 35.90 -26.19
CA ASP A 30 7.23 35.06 -26.33
C ASP A 30 7.58 33.64 -26.76
N ALA A 31 8.60 33.47 -27.61
CA ALA A 31 9.06 32.14 -28.05
C ALA A 31 9.81 31.41 -26.94
N VAL A 32 10.62 32.12 -26.14
CA VAL A 32 11.31 31.60 -24.97
C VAL A 32 10.30 31.13 -23.94
N ALA A 33 9.31 31.98 -23.60
CA ALA A 33 8.27 31.64 -22.63
C ALA A 33 7.42 30.41 -23.09
N ALA A 34 7.08 30.34 -24.39
CA ALA A 34 6.36 29.20 -24.93
C ALA A 34 7.18 27.90 -24.85
N TYR A 35 8.48 27.99 -25.10
CA TYR A 35 9.39 26.84 -25.00
C TYR A 35 9.59 26.36 -23.56
N GLU A 36 9.76 27.30 -22.63
CA GLU A 36 9.86 26.96 -21.21
C GLU A 36 8.59 26.27 -20.72
N LYS A 37 7.41 26.78 -21.10
CA LYS A 37 6.14 26.15 -20.78
C LYS A 37 6.01 24.74 -21.37
N GLU A 38 6.36 24.57 -22.66
CA GLU A 38 6.34 23.25 -23.32
C GLU A 38 7.30 22.26 -22.62
N ARG A 39 8.46 22.75 -22.20
CA ARG A 39 9.46 21.95 -21.48
C ARG A 39 8.97 21.56 -20.08
N GLU A 40 8.31 22.46 -19.36
CA GLU A 40 7.72 22.16 -18.06
C GLU A 40 6.57 21.16 -18.18
N GLU A 41 5.69 21.34 -19.17
CA GLU A 41 4.60 20.40 -19.45
C GLU A 41 5.12 19.02 -19.85
N ALA A 42 6.20 18.95 -20.64
CA ALA A 42 6.84 17.70 -21.03
C ALA A 42 7.43 16.98 -19.81
N LYS A 43 8.13 17.71 -18.93
CA LYS A 43 8.68 17.16 -17.67
C LYS A 43 7.57 16.67 -16.75
N ALA A 44 6.51 17.45 -16.59
CA ALA A 44 5.37 17.06 -15.76
C ALA A 44 4.68 15.80 -16.31
N ARG A 45 4.56 15.67 -17.64
CA ARG A 45 4.02 14.47 -18.29
C ARG A 45 4.91 13.26 -18.07
N GLU A 46 6.22 13.39 -18.27
CA GLU A 46 7.19 12.30 -18.03
C GLU A 46 7.16 11.83 -16.56
N GLU A 47 7.10 12.77 -15.63
CA GLU A 47 7.00 12.45 -14.20
C GLU A 47 5.67 11.76 -13.87
N ALA A 48 4.56 12.21 -14.44
CA ALA A 48 3.27 11.57 -14.27
C ALA A 48 3.23 10.15 -14.86
N GLU A 49 3.80 9.94 -16.04
CA GLU A 49 3.92 8.61 -16.68
C GLU A 49 4.79 7.67 -15.82
N ARG A 50 5.93 8.16 -15.30
CA ARG A 50 6.76 7.37 -14.39
C ARG A 50 6.03 6.97 -13.11
N LYS A 51 5.31 7.90 -12.47
CA LYS A 51 4.50 7.61 -11.28
C LYS A 51 3.40 6.58 -11.58
N ALA A 52 2.70 6.73 -12.69
CA ALA A 52 1.67 5.79 -13.12
C ALA A 52 2.22 4.39 -13.38
N GLU A 53 3.42 4.28 -13.99
CA GLU A 53 4.09 3.01 -14.22
C GLU A 53 4.55 2.35 -12.92
N GLU A 54 5.10 3.13 -11.97
CA GLU A 54 5.48 2.64 -10.64
C GLU A 54 4.25 2.13 -9.87
N GLU A 55 3.13 2.86 -9.92
CA GLU A 55 1.87 2.45 -9.30
C GLU A 55 1.32 1.16 -9.96
N ARG A 56 1.40 1.04 -11.28
CA ARG A 56 0.99 -0.16 -12.00
C ARG A 56 1.80 -1.37 -11.56
N LYS A 57 3.14 -1.26 -11.54
CA LYS A 57 4.03 -2.34 -11.09
C LYS A 57 3.79 -2.72 -9.64
N LEU A 58 3.55 -1.74 -8.77
CA LEU A 58 3.20 -1.99 -7.39
C LEU A 58 1.87 -2.73 -7.27
N ARG A 59 0.84 -2.32 -8.03
CA ARG A 59 -0.47 -2.97 -8.06
C ARG A 59 -0.40 -4.41 -8.54
N GLU A 60 0.36 -4.68 -9.62
CA GLU A 60 0.61 -6.03 -10.12
C GLU A 60 1.33 -6.90 -9.07
N LYS A 61 2.31 -6.32 -8.36
CA LYS A 61 3.04 -7.00 -7.29
C LYS A 61 2.13 -7.31 -6.08
N ILE A 62 1.27 -6.36 -5.71
CA ILE A 62 0.23 -6.57 -4.68
C ILE A 62 -0.71 -7.70 -5.11
N GLN A 63 -1.21 -7.70 -6.34
CA GLN A 63 -2.08 -8.78 -6.84
C GLN A 63 -1.41 -10.15 -6.80
N ARG A 64 -0.13 -10.24 -7.15
CA ARG A 64 0.64 -11.48 -7.04
C ARG A 64 0.73 -11.93 -5.59
N ILE A 65 1.06 -11.04 -4.66
CA ILE A 65 1.15 -11.34 -3.23
C ILE A 65 -0.23 -11.68 -2.65
N VAL A 66 -1.29 -11.05 -3.08
CA VAL A 66 -2.66 -11.40 -2.72
C VAL A 66 -3.00 -12.81 -3.20
N GLY A 67 -2.61 -13.19 -4.42
CA GLY A 67 -2.76 -14.55 -4.94
C GLY A 67 -1.92 -15.59 -4.17
N GLU A 68 -0.73 -15.19 -3.71
CA GLU A 68 0.19 -16.00 -2.92
C GLU A 68 0.02 -15.80 -1.40
N SER A 69 -0.78 -14.84 -0.96
CA SER A 69 -0.77 -14.24 0.37
C SER A 69 -1.22 -15.11 1.51
N GLY A 70 -1.25 -16.44 1.30
CA GLY A 70 -1.51 -17.29 2.45
C GLY A 70 -2.92 -17.13 3.06
N MET A 71 -3.81 -16.35 2.44
CA MET A 71 -5.23 -16.59 2.62
C MET A 71 -5.51 -17.97 2.07
N GLY A 72 -4.95 -18.99 2.74
CA GLY A 72 -5.16 -20.37 2.39
C GLY A 72 -6.64 -20.59 2.21
N ASN A 73 -7.05 -21.60 1.45
CA ASN A 73 -8.44 -21.98 1.20
C ASN A 73 -9.35 -21.91 2.45
N ARG A 74 -8.74 -21.98 3.63
CA ARG A 74 -9.39 -21.83 4.94
C ARG A 74 -9.91 -20.43 5.20
N PHE A 75 -9.21 -19.37 4.78
CA PHE A 75 -9.67 -17.97 4.93
C PHE A 75 -10.67 -17.60 3.83
N LEU A 76 -10.46 -18.06 2.60
CA LEU A 76 -11.36 -17.79 1.47
C LEU A 76 -12.78 -18.33 1.69
N ARG A 77 -12.94 -19.38 2.50
CA ARG A 77 -14.22 -19.95 2.86
C ARG A 77 -14.95 -19.18 3.98
N ARG A 78 -14.26 -18.26 4.67
CA ARG A 78 -14.82 -17.46 5.75
C ARG A 78 -15.42 -16.18 5.18
N THR A 79 -16.72 -16.18 5.00
CA THR A 79 -17.50 -15.07 4.48
C THR A 79 -18.54 -14.63 5.50
N PHE A 80 -19.17 -13.48 5.29
CA PHE A 80 -20.31 -13.07 6.13
C PHE A 80 -21.49 -14.07 6.05
N ASN A 81 -21.64 -14.80 4.95
CA ASN A 81 -22.71 -15.78 4.78
C ASN A 81 -22.43 -17.08 5.55
N THR A 82 -21.18 -17.41 5.81
CA THR A 82 -20.77 -18.61 6.56
C THR A 82 -20.53 -18.32 8.04
N PHE A 83 -20.65 -17.05 8.47
CA PHE A 83 -20.51 -16.65 9.87
C PHE A 83 -21.78 -16.97 10.65
N GLN A 84 -21.67 -17.76 11.71
CA GLN A 84 -22.79 -18.07 12.60
C GLN A 84 -23.04 -16.91 13.56
N ILE A 85 -24.17 -16.24 13.39
CA ILE A 85 -24.57 -15.12 14.24
C ILE A 85 -25.27 -15.67 15.48
N THR A 86 -24.80 -15.25 16.65
CA THR A 86 -25.40 -15.46 17.97
C THR A 86 -25.75 -14.12 18.59
N ASP A 87 -26.53 -14.10 19.67
CA ASP A 87 -26.84 -12.85 20.37
C ASP A 87 -25.58 -12.16 20.91
N GLU A 88 -24.57 -12.93 21.30
CA GLU A 88 -23.30 -12.42 21.84
C GLU A 88 -22.45 -11.74 20.76
N ASN A 89 -22.42 -12.28 19.54
CA ASN A 89 -21.54 -11.79 18.48
C ASN A 89 -22.24 -10.91 17.43
N LYS A 90 -23.55 -10.76 17.49
CA LYS A 90 -24.38 -10.01 16.53
C LYS A 90 -23.90 -8.56 16.34
N ARG A 91 -23.51 -7.88 17.44
CA ARG A 91 -23.00 -6.50 17.36
C ARG A 91 -21.68 -6.45 16.58
N ALA A 92 -20.76 -7.38 16.86
CA ALA A 92 -19.48 -7.47 16.17
C ALA A 92 -19.67 -7.81 14.69
N ALA A 93 -20.53 -8.77 14.37
CA ALA A 93 -20.87 -9.15 13.00
C ALA A 93 -21.45 -7.98 12.18
N ASN A 94 -22.40 -7.23 12.76
CA ASN A 94 -23.00 -6.06 12.13
C ASN A 94 -21.99 -4.92 11.95
N SER A 95 -21.08 -4.71 12.92
CA SER A 95 -20.02 -3.71 12.80
C SER A 95 -19.03 -4.07 11.72
N ALA A 96 -18.63 -5.33 11.64
CA ALA A 96 -17.74 -5.83 10.59
C ALA A 96 -18.36 -5.70 9.18
N ARG A 97 -19.64 -5.98 9.04
CA ARG A 97 -20.36 -5.82 7.77
C ARG A 97 -20.42 -4.35 7.35
N ARG A 98 -20.83 -3.46 8.26
CA ARG A 98 -20.85 -2.00 7.99
C ARG A 98 -19.47 -1.46 7.66
N TYR A 99 -18.42 -1.96 8.32
CA TYR A 99 -17.05 -1.60 8.01
C TYR A 99 -16.69 -1.99 6.56
N ALA A 100 -17.00 -3.21 6.15
CA ALA A 100 -16.74 -3.67 4.78
C ALA A 100 -17.53 -2.87 3.73
N GLU A 101 -18.80 -2.54 4.00
CA GLU A 101 -19.65 -1.75 3.11
C GLU A 101 -19.20 -0.29 2.99
N ALA A 102 -18.70 0.30 4.09
CA ALA A 102 -18.23 1.69 4.13
C ALA A 102 -16.75 1.85 3.74
N PHE A 103 -16.04 0.79 3.36
CA PHE A 103 -14.59 0.76 3.19
C PHE A 103 -14.04 1.86 2.27
N GLU A 104 -14.71 2.11 1.15
CA GLU A 104 -14.28 3.15 0.19
C GLU A 104 -14.24 4.55 0.79
N SER A 105 -15.16 4.84 1.70
CA SER A 105 -15.21 6.14 2.39
C SER A 105 -14.09 6.33 3.42
N MET A 106 -13.41 5.23 3.78
CA MET A 106 -12.31 5.22 4.76
C MET A 106 -10.94 5.36 4.12
N LEU A 107 -10.86 5.31 2.79
CA LEU A 107 -9.59 5.49 2.08
C LEU A 107 -9.27 6.98 1.88
N PRO A 108 -8.00 7.38 1.96
CA PRO A 108 -7.58 8.73 1.65
C PRO A 108 -7.89 9.07 0.19
N ARG A 109 -8.38 10.29 -0.05
CA ARG A 109 -8.72 10.81 -1.36
C ARG A 109 -8.22 12.25 -1.49
N PRO A 110 -8.04 12.78 -2.72
CA PRO A 110 -7.58 14.16 -2.91
C PRO A 110 -8.44 15.24 -2.21
N ASP A 111 -9.76 15.00 -2.15
CA ASP A 111 -10.75 15.85 -1.47
C ASP A 111 -10.89 15.55 0.03
N TYR A 112 -10.38 14.41 0.49
CA TYR A 112 -10.39 13.97 1.89
C TYR A 112 -9.14 13.15 2.20
N PRO A 113 -7.96 13.80 2.29
CA PRO A 113 -6.68 13.12 2.46
C PRO A 113 -6.51 12.47 3.83
N GLU A 114 -7.22 12.94 4.83
CA GLU A 114 -7.14 12.49 6.23
C GLU A 114 -8.47 11.87 6.69
N PRO A 115 -8.83 10.69 6.17
CA PRO A 115 -10.02 10.00 6.64
C PRO A 115 -9.80 9.58 8.10
N GLY A 116 -10.60 10.03 9.00
CA GLY A 116 -10.50 9.79 10.44
C GLY A 116 -10.15 8.36 10.86
N ARG A 117 -10.77 7.83 11.89
CA ARG A 117 -10.50 6.45 12.39
C ARG A 117 -10.97 5.41 11.38
N ASN A 118 -10.04 4.72 10.74
CA ASN A 118 -10.30 3.73 9.69
C ASN A 118 -9.77 2.32 10.01
N GLY A 119 -9.09 2.13 11.13
CA GLY A 119 -8.64 0.83 11.61
C GLY A 119 -9.72 0.07 12.39
N LEU A 120 -9.59 -1.26 12.48
CA LEU A 120 -10.46 -2.13 13.25
C LEU A 120 -9.63 -3.04 14.16
N PHE A 121 -9.89 -2.97 15.47
CA PHE A 121 -9.31 -3.85 16.47
C PHE A 121 -10.36 -4.85 16.94
N ILE A 122 -10.13 -6.15 16.72
CA ILE A 122 -11.06 -7.23 17.04
C ILE A 122 -10.41 -8.09 18.13
N ALA A 123 -10.81 -7.88 19.37
CA ALA A 123 -10.31 -8.60 20.52
C ALA A 123 -11.38 -9.50 21.15
N GLY A 124 -10.95 -10.55 21.81
CA GLY A 124 -11.84 -11.43 22.60
C GLY A 124 -11.30 -12.85 22.73
N PRO A 125 -11.93 -13.71 23.53
CA PRO A 125 -11.48 -15.07 23.78
C PRO A 125 -11.33 -15.93 22.51
N PRO A 126 -10.51 -16.99 22.53
CA PRO A 126 -10.43 -17.96 21.44
C PRO A 126 -11.81 -18.52 21.06
N GLY A 127 -12.04 -18.78 19.77
CA GLY A 127 -13.30 -19.38 19.30
C GLY A 127 -14.46 -18.40 19.07
N THR A 128 -14.34 -17.12 19.41
CA THR A 128 -15.42 -16.10 19.27
C THR A 128 -15.64 -15.63 17.82
N GLY A 129 -14.83 -16.09 16.87
CA GLY A 129 -15.01 -15.79 15.45
C GLY A 129 -14.25 -14.56 14.94
N LYS A 130 -13.28 -14.00 15.68
CA LYS A 130 -12.48 -12.83 15.29
C LYS A 130 -11.84 -12.98 13.91
N THR A 131 -11.05 -14.04 13.74
CA THR A 131 -10.42 -14.39 12.45
C THR A 131 -11.45 -14.55 11.35
N HIS A 132 -12.65 -15.11 11.65
CA HIS A 132 -13.72 -15.26 10.68
C HIS A 132 -14.25 -13.89 10.22
N LEU A 133 -14.51 -12.98 11.14
CA LEU A 133 -14.99 -11.63 10.81
C LEU A 133 -13.94 -10.85 9.99
N ALA A 134 -12.68 -10.89 10.40
CA ALA A 134 -11.58 -10.26 9.65
C ALA A 134 -11.44 -10.83 8.23
N ALA A 135 -11.52 -12.16 8.10
CA ALA A 135 -11.48 -12.84 6.81
C ALA A 135 -12.75 -12.55 5.96
N ALA A 136 -13.92 -12.40 6.59
CA ALA A 136 -15.15 -12.06 5.89
C ALA A 136 -15.10 -10.64 5.29
N ILE A 137 -14.54 -9.68 6.02
CA ILE A 137 -14.26 -8.33 5.49
C ILE A 137 -13.30 -8.43 4.30
N ALA A 138 -12.18 -9.14 4.47
CA ALA A 138 -11.18 -9.33 3.42
C ALA A 138 -11.79 -9.98 2.16
N SER A 139 -12.57 -11.06 2.33
CA SER A 139 -13.24 -11.76 1.23
C SER A 139 -14.25 -10.88 0.50
N HIS A 140 -15.00 -10.06 1.24
CA HIS A 140 -15.95 -9.11 0.66
C HIS A 140 -15.25 -8.09 -0.24
N LEU A 141 -14.14 -7.52 0.21
CA LEU A 141 -13.37 -6.52 -0.55
C LEU A 141 -12.64 -7.14 -1.75
N ILE A 142 -12.10 -8.36 -1.60
CA ILE A 142 -11.48 -9.09 -2.72
C ILE A 142 -12.51 -9.37 -3.81
N ALA A 143 -13.75 -9.74 -3.46
CA ALA A 143 -14.83 -9.94 -4.41
C ALA A 143 -15.18 -8.65 -5.19
N GLN A 144 -14.89 -7.50 -4.63
CA GLN A 144 -15.02 -6.19 -5.28
C GLN A 144 -13.75 -5.77 -6.06
N GLY A 145 -12.77 -6.66 -6.20
CA GLY A 145 -11.51 -6.38 -6.88
C GLY A 145 -10.53 -5.52 -6.09
N ARG A 146 -10.72 -5.36 -4.77
CA ARG A 146 -9.81 -4.58 -3.92
C ARG A 146 -8.64 -5.43 -3.45
N PRO A 147 -7.40 -4.93 -3.57
CA PRO A 147 -6.24 -5.61 -3.03
C PRO A 147 -6.29 -5.64 -1.49
N VAL A 148 -6.23 -6.84 -0.94
CA VAL A 148 -6.19 -7.07 0.51
C VAL A 148 -5.08 -8.05 0.82
N ILE A 149 -4.29 -7.78 1.85
CA ILE A 149 -3.37 -8.75 2.45
C ILE A 149 -3.94 -9.15 3.80
N CYS A 150 -4.13 -10.46 4.00
CA CYS A 150 -4.63 -11.03 5.24
C CYS A 150 -3.73 -12.21 5.63
N MET A 151 -3.04 -12.10 6.76
CA MET A 151 -2.13 -13.13 7.25
C MET A 151 -1.97 -13.04 8.77
N THR A 152 -1.43 -14.08 9.37
CA THR A 152 -1.05 -14.05 10.77
C THR A 152 0.19 -13.16 10.95
N MET A 153 0.40 -12.66 12.18
CA MET A 153 1.63 -11.93 12.52
C MET A 153 2.88 -12.78 12.23
N ILE A 154 2.82 -14.07 12.53
CA ILE A 154 3.93 -15.00 12.31
C ILE A 154 4.27 -15.12 10.81
N ASP A 155 3.27 -15.38 9.98
CA ASP A 155 3.46 -15.50 8.53
C ASP A 155 4.02 -14.22 7.90
N LEU A 156 3.54 -13.06 8.39
CA LEU A 156 4.03 -11.75 7.97
C LEU A 156 5.52 -11.60 8.26
N LEU A 157 5.92 -11.88 9.50
CA LEU A 157 7.31 -11.76 9.94
C LEU A 157 8.23 -12.77 9.24
N GLU A 158 7.77 -14.04 9.09
CA GLU A 158 8.53 -15.04 8.34
C GLU A 158 8.72 -14.64 6.87
N ARG A 159 7.71 -14.07 6.26
CA ARG A 159 7.79 -13.62 4.87
C ARG A 159 8.79 -12.49 4.71
N ILE A 160 8.84 -11.56 5.66
CA ILE A 160 9.84 -10.50 5.68
C ILE A 160 11.24 -11.10 5.91
N LYS A 161 11.41 -12.02 6.87
CA LYS A 161 12.71 -12.70 7.10
C LYS A 161 13.25 -13.44 5.88
N ARG A 162 12.37 -14.08 5.12
CA ARG A 162 12.79 -14.79 3.89
C ARG A 162 13.36 -13.86 2.81
N THR A 163 13.04 -12.58 2.84
CA THR A 163 13.62 -11.61 1.90
C THR A 163 15.08 -11.29 2.23
N TYR A 164 15.48 -11.35 3.50
CA TYR A 164 16.88 -11.16 3.91
C TYR A 164 17.82 -12.25 3.35
N SER A 165 17.28 -13.46 3.13
CA SER A 165 18.07 -14.60 2.63
C SER A 165 18.18 -14.63 1.10
N ARG A 166 17.46 -13.77 0.39
CA ARG A 166 17.48 -13.70 -1.07
C ARG A 166 18.11 -12.38 -1.51
N HIS A 167 19.34 -12.43 -1.99
CA HIS A 167 20.08 -11.25 -2.50
C HIS A 167 19.37 -10.46 -3.62
N ASP A 168 18.28 -10.99 -4.17
CA ASP A 168 17.54 -10.44 -5.32
C ASP A 168 16.28 -9.64 -4.93
N THR A 169 15.90 -9.58 -3.64
CA THR A 169 14.67 -8.90 -3.21
C THR A 169 15.01 -7.80 -2.22
N ASP A 170 14.83 -6.55 -2.62
CA ASP A 170 14.98 -5.39 -1.74
C ASP A 170 13.94 -5.44 -0.61
N GLU A 171 14.41 -5.52 0.64
CA GLU A 171 13.59 -5.48 1.86
C GLU A 171 12.62 -4.30 1.86
N GLY A 172 13.10 -3.13 1.47
CA GLY A 172 12.30 -1.91 1.37
C GLY A 172 11.08 -2.10 0.48
N SER A 173 11.22 -2.90 -0.57
CA SER A 173 10.12 -3.17 -1.51
C SER A 173 9.05 -4.09 -0.93
N VAL A 174 9.40 -5.03 -0.05
CA VAL A 174 8.42 -5.93 0.62
C VAL A 174 7.70 -5.19 1.74
N LEU A 175 8.42 -4.44 2.56
CA LEU A 175 7.81 -3.58 3.58
C LEU A 175 6.87 -2.54 2.95
N LYS A 176 7.27 -1.95 1.82
CA LYS A 176 6.44 -1.00 1.08
C LYS A 176 5.09 -1.59 0.70
N ILE A 177 5.02 -2.87 0.33
CA ILE A 177 3.75 -3.53 -0.02
C ILE A 177 2.79 -3.58 1.17
N TYR A 178 3.29 -3.99 2.35
CA TYR A 178 2.46 -4.01 3.57
C TYR A 178 2.03 -2.61 4.01
N LYS A 179 2.87 -1.60 3.78
CA LYS A 179 2.56 -0.20 4.07
C LYS A 179 1.56 0.43 3.12
N THR A 180 1.44 -0.07 1.88
CA THR A 180 0.67 0.60 0.82
C THR A 180 -0.56 -0.16 0.33
N VAL A 181 -0.71 -1.45 0.66
CA VAL A 181 -1.93 -2.19 0.31
C VAL A 181 -3.16 -1.51 0.92
N PRO A 182 -4.28 -1.36 0.18
CA PRO A 182 -5.48 -0.69 0.67
C PRO A 182 -5.98 -1.23 2.02
N LEU A 183 -6.04 -2.55 2.18
CA LEU A 183 -6.34 -3.17 3.48
C LEU A 183 -5.26 -4.18 3.85
N LEU A 184 -4.74 -4.04 5.07
CA LEU A 184 -3.89 -5.03 5.73
C LEU A 184 -4.65 -5.62 6.92
N VAL A 185 -4.75 -6.95 6.97
CA VAL A 185 -5.26 -7.71 8.11
C VAL A 185 -4.11 -8.47 8.74
N ILE A 186 -3.82 -8.19 10.01
CA ILE A 186 -2.85 -8.92 10.82
C ILE A 186 -3.62 -9.73 11.85
N ASP A 187 -3.70 -11.03 11.61
CA ASP A 187 -4.44 -11.95 12.47
C ASP A 187 -3.57 -12.48 13.61
N ASP A 188 -4.18 -12.70 14.77
CA ASP A 188 -3.58 -13.36 15.92
C ASP A 188 -2.33 -12.64 16.50
N ILE A 189 -2.37 -11.32 16.66
CA ILE A 189 -1.27 -10.59 17.33
C ILE A 189 -1.18 -10.99 18.82
N GLY A 190 0.05 -11.18 19.30
CA GLY A 190 0.36 -11.44 20.70
C GLY A 190 0.31 -12.91 21.09
N LYS A 191 0.12 -13.86 20.16
CA LYS A 191 0.13 -15.30 20.47
C LYS A 191 1.49 -15.80 20.98
N GLU A 192 2.56 -15.29 20.39
CA GLU A 192 3.92 -15.61 20.80
C GLU A 192 4.62 -14.39 21.36
N PRO A 193 5.54 -14.53 22.35
CA PRO A 193 6.32 -13.41 22.82
C PRO A 193 7.21 -12.90 21.66
N PRO A 194 7.01 -11.67 21.21
CA PRO A 194 7.72 -11.17 20.07
C PRO A 194 9.16 -10.77 20.45
N THR A 195 10.08 -10.98 19.52
CA THR A 195 11.43 -10.41 19.64
C THR A 195 11.39 -8.90 19.40
N GLU A 196 12.42 -8.16 19.86
CA GLU A 196 12.55 -6.71 19.58
C GLU A 196 12.44 -6.39 18.08
N TRP A 197 13.06 -7.23 17.24
CA TRP A 197 12.95 -7.12 15.79
C TRP A 197 11.51 -7.27 15.31
N ALA A 198 10.75 -8.21 15.84
CA ALA A 198 9.36 -8.43 15.47
C ALA A 198 8.49 -7.24 15.84
N ILE A 199 8.66 -6.70 17.05
CA ILE A 199 7.95 -5.50 17.53
C ILE A 199 8.27 -4.31 16.63
N SER A 200 9.57 -4.03 16.42
CA SER A 200 10.03 -2.92 15.59
C SER A 200 9.50 -3.02 14.15
N THR A 201 9.47 -4.22 13.58
CA THR A 201 8.98 -4.47 12.22
C THR A 201 7.48 -4.22 12.12
N VAL A 202 6.69 -4.78 13.03
CA VAL A 202 5.23 -4.58 13.05
C VAL A 202 4.88 -3.12 13.32
N TYR A 203 5.57 -2.48 14.27
CA TYR A 203 5.43 -1.06 14.55
C TYR A 203 5.67 -0.21 13.29
N ASN A 204 6.78 -0.47 12.58
CA ASN A 204 7.13 0.26 11.36
C ASN A 204 6.06 0.12 10.26
N ILE A 205 5.45 -1.05 10.13
CA ILE A 205 4.36 -1.27 9.18
C ILE A 205 3.11 -0.51 9.63
N ILE A 206 2.67 -0.70 10.88
CA ILE A 206 1.44 -0.07 11.40
C ILE A 206 1.57 1.45 11.39
N ASN A 207 2.71 1.99 11.86
CA ASN A 207 2.96 3.43 11.87
C ASN A 207 2.96 4.03 10.47
N GLY A 208 3.65 3.40 9.51
CA GLY A 208 3.64 3.89 8.13
C GLY A 208 2.24 3.85 7.48
N ARG A 209 1.39 2.91 7.88
CA ARG A 209 -0.02 2.88 7.44
C ARG A 209 -0.86 3.94 8.13
N TYR A 210 -0.62 4.16 9.42
CA TYR A 210 -1.27 5.22 10.18
C TYR A 210 -0.98 6.60 9.58
N GLU A 211 0.28 6.89 9.29
CA GLU A 211 0.70 8.14 8.63
C GLU A 211 0.10 8.30 7.23
N ALA A 212 -0.11 7.18 6.52
CA ALA A 212 -0.74 7.16 5.19
C ALA A 212 -2.28 7.07 5.24
N TYR A 213 -2.89 7.12 6.44
CA TYR A 213 -4.33 6.94 6.65
C TYR A 213 -4.90 5.66 6.00
N LEU A 214 -4.12 4.58 5.98
CA LEU A 214 -4.55 3.31 5.37
C LEU A 214 -5.17 2.36 6.40
N PRO A 215 -6.36 1.80 6.11
CA PRO A 215 -7.06 0.89 6.97
C PRO A 215 -6.24 -0.34 7.37
N THR A 216 -6.21 -0.65 8.66
CA THR A 216 -5.56 -1.84 9.21
C THR A 216 -6.51 -2.56 10.15
N ILE A 217 -6.68 -3.86 9.96
CA ILE A 217 -7.44 -4.72 10.86
C ILE A 217 -6.46 -5.57 11.66
N VAL A 218 -6.64 -5.59 12.96
CA VAL A 218 -5.85 -6.41 13.88
C VAL A 218 -6.79 -7.31 14.67
N THR A 219 -6.46 -8.60 14.78
CA THR A 219 -7.17 -9.52 15.67
C THR A 219 -6.24 -10.02 16.78
N THR A 220 -6.80 -10.27 17.94
CA THR A 220 -6.05 -10.77 19.10
C THR A 220 -6.97 -11.51 20.08
N ASP A 221 -6.38 -12.43 20.85
CA ASP A 221 -7.07 -13.10 21.97
C ASP A 221 -7.02 -12.27 23.27
N TYR A 222 -6.29 -11.17 23.28
CA TYR A 222 -6.01 -10.35 24.45
C TYR A 222 -6.78 -9.04 24.41
N ASP A 223 -7.11 -8.50 25.58
CA ASP A 223 -7.52 -7.11 25.71
C ASP A 223 -6.32 -6.17 25.47
N THR A 224 -6.58 -4.88 25.46
CA THR A 224 -5.55 -3.88 25.14
C THR A 224 -4.40 -3.90 26.15
N GLU A 225 -4.68 -4.05 27.45
CA GLU A 225 -3.69 -4.03 28.52
C GLU A 225 -2.80 -5.26 28.46
N ALA A 226 -3.41 -6.44 28.34
CA ALA A 226 -2.69 -7.71 28.21
C ALA A 226 -1.87 -7.77 26.92
N LEU A 227 -2.36 -7.18 25.83
CA LEU A 227 -1.61 -7.11 24.58
C LEU A 227 -0.38 -6.19 24.70
N ILE A 228 -0.52 -5.03 25.35
CA ILE A 228 0.60 -4.12 25.61
C ILE A 228 1.67 -4.83 26.44
N ASP A 229 1.30 -5.48 27.54
CA ASP A 229 2.25 -6.22 28.38
C ASP A 229 2.99 -7.30 27.59
N ARG A 230 2.27 -8.07 26.76
CA ARG A 230 2.88 -9.11 25.92
C ARG A 230 3.78 -8.57 24.83
N MET A 231 3.45 -7.41 24.25
CA MET A 231 4.21 -6.78 23.17
C MET A 231 5.34 -5.89 23.70
N THR A 232 5.42 -5.66 25.01
CA THR A 232 6.52 -4.92 25.65
C THR A 232 7.70 -5.89 25.87
N PRO A 233 8.92 -5.58 25.37
CA PRO A 233 10.10 -6.40 25.62
C PRO A 233 10.37 -6.48 27.11
N ARG A 234 10.44 -7.68 27.64
CA ARG A 234 10.90 -7.88 29.03
C ARG A 234 12.40 -7.61 29.06
N ASP A 235 12.80 -6.66 29.88
CA ASP A 235 14.22 -6.38 30.10
C ASP A 235 14.83 -7.62 30.78
N THR A 236 15.68 -8.34 30.04
CA THR A 236 16.32 -9.58 30.51
C THR A 236 17.41 -9.31 31.56
N ARG A 237 17.50 -8.09 32.09
CA ARG A 237 18.48 -7.69 33.10
C ARG A 237 18.07 -7.98 34.54
N ASP A 238 16.84 -8.46 34.76
CA ASP A 238 16.34 -8.81 36.09
C ASP A 238 16.20 -10.34 36.29
N SER A 239 17.08 -11.14 35.64
CA SER A 239 17.17 -12.58 35.87
C SER A 239 18.50 -12.98 36.47
#